data_f22d0445fbbd8b8666d0a776edff6be9
#
_entry.id   f22d0445fbbd8b8666d0a776edff6be9
#
_cell.length_a   1.000
_cell.length_b   1.000
_cell.length_c   1.000
_cell.angle_alpha   90.00
_cell.angle_beta   90.00
_cell.angle_gamma   90.00
#
_symmetry.space_group_name_H-M   'P 1'
#
loop_
_entity.id
_entity.type
_entity.pdbx_description
1 polymer ?
#
loop_
_entity_poly.entity_id
_entity_poly.type
_entity_poly.pdbx_seq_one_letter_code
_entity_poly.pdbx_strand_id
1 'polypeptide(L)'
;MWRKIPRRRSYSYTEFGTNEKGVSVSATETLYGNEKVTEADPTRDAEWAEANKSERTGIEETDIPTIILAEASSAREGVKLLLDIYENYGCVAASGVFICDKDEVWYVENCSGTQYVAIKLNNMIFLEPNMAVIGRIDLDDENVIASKDLIAVAKKAGTFVGDEAKNIID
;
A
#
# COMPACT_ATOMS: atom_id res chain seq x y z
N MET A 1 20.28 -7.14 7.82
CA MET A 1 21.31 -7.22 6.76
C MET A 1 20.77 -8.14 5.65
N TRP A 2 20.02 -7.59 4.69
CA TRP A 2 19.38 -8.35 3.61
C TRP A 2 20.45 -8.75 2.60
N ARG A 3 20.66 -10.04 2.39
CA ARG A 3 21.57 -10.54 1.36
C ARG A 3 20.93 -10.29 -0.01
N LYS A 4 21.72 -9.82 -0.99
CA LYS A 4 21.34 -9.83 -2.40
C LYS A 4 20.95 -11.26 -2.79
N ILE A 5 19.66 -11.48 -3.04
CA ILE A 5 19.19 -12.73 -3.64
C ILE A 5 19.55 -12.66 -5.12
N PRO A 6 20.32 -13.60 -5.66
CA PRO A 6 20.61 -13.59 -7.08
C PRO A 6 19.31 -13.81 -7.86
N ARG A 7 19.01 -12.90 -8.79
CA ARG A 7 17.88 -13.01 -9.71
C ARG A 7 18.01 -14.34 -10.49
N ARG A 8 17.33 -15.39 -10.02
CA ARG A 8 17.01 -16.53 -10.87
C ARG A 8 15.83 -16.14 -11.73
N ARG A 9 15.98 -16.24 -13.06
CA ARG A 9 14.91 -16.10 -14.04
C ARG A 9 13.92 -17.28 -13.93
N SER A 10 13.11 -17.29 -12.92
CA SER A 10 11.80 -17.94 -12.90
C SER A 10 10.91 -16.99 -12.11
N TYR A 11 10.12 -16.20 -12.81
CA TYR A 11 9.12 -15.36 -12.19
C TYR A 11 8.06 -16.29 -11.58
N SER A 12 8.18 -16.58 -10.29
CA SER A 12 7.08 -17.09 -9.51
C SER A 12 6.24 -15.89 -9.12
N TYR A 13 5.14 -15.68 -9.80
CA TYR A 13 4.19 -14.63 -9.49
C TYR A 13 3.39 -15.08 -8.29
N THR A 14 3.47 -14.36 -7.17
CA THR A 14 2.68 -14.63 -5.98
C THR A 14 1.69 -13.49 -5.80
N GLU A 15 0.44 -13.73 -6.17
CA GLU A 15 -0.64 -12.73 -6.01
C GLU A 15 -1.38 -12.89 -4.69
N PHE A 16 -1.44 -14.10 -4.14
CA PHE A 16 -2.16 -14.38 -2.89
C PHE A 16 -1.60 -15.60 -2.17
N GLY A 17 -1.91 -15.71 -0.90
CA GLY A 17 -1.55 -16.86 -0.08
C GLY A 17 -2.07 -16.78 1.34
N THR A 18 -1.85 -17.86 2.08
CA THR A 18 -2.15 -17.96 3.52
C THR A 18 -0.97 -18.65 4.21
N ASN A 19 -0.52 -18.11 5.35
CA ASN A 19 0.54 -18.70 6.15
C ASN A 19 -0.01 -19.62 7.24
N GLU A 20 0.90 -20.28 7.95
CA GLU A 20 0.56 -21.23 9.03
C GLU A 20 -0.08 -20.56 10.27
N LYS A 21 -0.05 -19.25 10.37
CA LYS A 21 -0.73 -18.47 11.42
C LYS A 21 -2.16 -18.11 11.02
N GLY A 22 -2.58 -18.42 9.78
CA GLY A 22 -3.89 -18.08 9.24
C GLY A 22 -4.00 -16.66 8.72
N VAL A 23 -2.87 -15.97 8.52
CA VAL A 23 -2.85 -14.68 7.82
C VAL A 23 -2.93 -14.93 6.34
N SER A 24 -3.89 -14.28 5.67
CA SER A 24 -4.06 -14.34 4.22
C SER A 24 -3.82 -12.97 3.60
N VAL A 25 -3.18 -12.96 2.45
CA VAL A 25 -2.85 -11.75 1.68
C VAL A 25 -3.24 -11.95 0.23
N SER A 26 -3.80 -10.91 -0.39
CA SER A 26 -3.96 -10.79 -1.84
C SER A 26 -3.56 -9.39 -2.25
N ALA A 27 -2.74 -9.26 -3.27
CA ALA A 27 -2.26 -7.98 -3.81
C ALA A 27 -2.59 -7.88 -5.30
N THR A 28 -2.82 -6.65 -5.77
CA THR A 28 -3.06 -6.34 -7.19
C THR A 28 -2.39 -5.02 -7.57
N GLU A 29 -1.74 -4.96 -8.73
CA GLU A 29 -0.99 -3.80 -9.25
C GLU A 29 -1.81 -2.91 -10.17
N THR A 30 -3.03 -3.26 -10.49
CA THR A 30 -3.79 -2.59 -11.53
C THR A 30 -4.51 -1.31 -11.08
N LEU A 31 -4.02 -0.64 -10.04
CA LEU A 31 -4.46 0.69 -9.65
C LEU A 31 -3.70 1.75 -10.45
N TYR A 32 -4.43 2.75 -10.93
CA TYR A 32 -3.85 3.89 -11.63
C TYR A 32 -3.87 5.12 -10.72
N GLY A 33 -2.71 5.64 -10.42
CA GLY A 33 -2.56 6.89 -9.68
C GLY A 33 -2.97 8.10 -10.53
N ASN A 34 -3.37 9.18 -9.86
CA ASN A 34 -3.56 10.47 -10.52
C ASN A 34 -2.20 11.07 -10.91
N GLU A 35 -2.03 11.47 -12.17
CA GLU A 35 -0.76 12.00 -12.70
C GLU A 35 -0.19 13.13 -11.84
N LYS A 36 -1.02 14.09 -11.38
CA LYS A 36 -0.58 15.19 -10.53
C LYS A 36 -0.09 14.72 -9.15
N VAL A 37 -0.71 13.66 -8.62
CA VAL A 37 -0.28 13.06 -7.35
C VAL A 37 1.04 12.32 -7.57
N THR A 38 1.20 11.60 -8.67
CA THR A 38 2.44 10.92 -9.04
C THR A 38 3.59 11.91 -9.28
N GLU A 39 3.32 13.09 -9.84
CA GLU A 39 4.32 14.17 -9.95
C GLU A 39 4.71 14.72 -8.56
N ALA A 40 3.76 14.84 -7.64
CA ALA A 40 4.00 15.36 -6.30
C ALA A 40 4.75 14.37 -5.39
N ASP A 41 4.48 13.07 -5.53
CA ASP A 41 5.13 11.95 -4.82
C ASP A 41 5.32 10.77 -5.79
N PRO A 42 6.42 10.75 -6.57
CA PRO A 42 6.68 9.74 -7.59
C PRO A 42 6.80 8.32 -7.02
N THR A 43 6.36 7.33 -7.80
CA THR A 43 6.68 5.94 -7.54
C THR A 43 8.20 5.71 -7.46
N ARG A 44 8.61 4.74 -6.69
CA ARG A 44 10.03 4.42 -6.44
C ARG A 44 10.51 3.31 -7.38
N ASP A 45 10.27 3.48 -8.66
CA ASP A 45 10.67 2.55 -9.71
C ASP A 45 12.18 2.66 -10.06
N ALA A 46 12.60 1.95 -11.09
CA ALA A 46 13.99 1.93 -11.51
C ALA A 46 14.47 3.29 -12.03
N GLU A 47 13.61 4.06 -12.72
CA GLU A 47 13.93 5.39 -13.25
C GLU A 47 14.11 6.39 -12.11
N TRP A 48 13.20 6.34 -11.14
CA TRP A 48 13.32 7.14 -9.92
C TRP A 48 14.61 6.80 -9.16
N ALA A 49 14.92 5.52 -9.00
CA ALA A 49 16.12 5.07 -8.29
C ALA A 49 17.40 5.57 -8.98
N GLU A 50 17.48 5.52 -10.31
CA GLU A 50 18.59 6.04 -11.09
C GLU A 50 18.72 7.57 -10.93
N ALA A 51 17.62 8.31 -11.10
CA ALA A 51 17.60 9.76 -11.00
C ALA A 51 18.00 10.27 -9.61
N ASN A 52 17.64 9.54 -8.55
CA ASN A 52 17.92 9.89 -7.16
C ASN A 52 19.16 9.21 -6.58
N LYS A 53 19.91 8.43 -7.38
CA LYS A 53 21.09 7.64 -6.96
C LYS A 53 20.76 6.71 -5.78
N SER A 54 19.56 6.17 -5.78
CA SER A 54 19.12 5.21 -4.78
C SER A 54 19.66 3.82 -5.13
N GLU A 55 20.13 3.09 -4.12
CA GLU A 55 20.54 1.68 -4.29
C GLU A 55 19.35 0.72 -4.36
N ARG A 56 18.11 1.21 -4.17
CA ARG A 56 16.88 0.42 -4.05
C ARG A 56 15.72 1.10 -4.74
N THR A 57 14.83 0.27 -5.26
CA THR A 57 13.46 0.64 -5.65
C THR A 57 12.52 0.52 -4.45
N GLY A 58 11.27 0.94 -4.62
CA GLY A 58 10.18 0.59 -3.72
C GLY A 58 9.83 -0.90 -3.78
N ILE A 59 8.79 -1.29 -3.03
CA ILE A 59 8.26 -2.65 -3.06
C ILE A 59 7.45 -2.88 -4.34
N GLU A 60 7.59 -4.06 -4.94
CA GLU A 60 6.75 -4.53 -6.03
C GLU A 60 5.57 -5.36 -5.49
N GLU A 61 4.44 -5.38 -6.21
CA GLU A 61 3.26 -6.20 -5.87
C GLU A 61 3.64 -7.65 -5.57
N THR A 62 4.49 -8.25 -6.41
CA THR A 62 4.93 -9.63 -6.30
C THR A 62 5.68 -9.97 -5.01
N ASP A 63 6.26 -8.96 -4.36
CA ASP A 63 7.01 -9.13 -3.11
C ASP A 63 6.12 -9.00 -1.88
N ILE A 64 4.98 -8.28 -1.99
CA ILE A 64 4.08 -8.00 -0.87
C ILE A 64 3.58 -9.28 -0.19
N PRO A 65 2.94 -10.24 -0.90
CA PRO A 65 2.48 -11.46 -0.25
C PRO A 65 3.62 -12.27 0.37
N THR A 66 4.76 -12.34 -0.32
CA THR A 66 5.93 -13.11 0.15
C THR A 66 6.45 -12.57 1.48
N ILE A 67 6.58 -11.24 1.61
CA ILE A 67 7.10 -10.61 2.83
C ILE A 67 6.09 -10.74 3.97
N ILE A 68 4.82 -10.42 3.73
CA ILE A 68 3.79 -10.43 4.77
C ILE A 68 3.56 -11.85 5.28
N LEU A 69 3.45 -12.84 4.40
CA LEU A 69 3.21 -14.22 4.80
C LEU A 69 4.39 -14.84 5.55
N ALA A 70 5.61 -14.36 5.32
CA ALA A 70 6.80 -14.82 6.03
C ALA A 70 6.92 -14.24 7.44
N GLU A 71 6.45 -13.01 7.68
CA GLU A 71 6.76 -12.26 8.89
C GLU A 71 5.53 -12.06 9.81
N ALA A 72 4.31 -11.97 9.26
CA ALA A 72 3.13 -11.60 10.03
C ALA A 72 2.48 -12.80 10.74
N SER A 73 2.10 -12.60 12.01
CA SER A 73 1.34 -13.55 12.82
C SER A 73 -0.13 -13.14 13.00
N SER A 74 -0.52 -11.96 12.52
CA SER A 74 -1.89 -11.46 12.49
C SER A 74 -2.09 -10.50 11.32
N ALA A 75 -3.34 -10.25 10.93
CA ALA A 75 -3.66 -9.29 9.89
C ALA A 75 -3.12 -7.89 10.23
N ARG A 76 -3.29 -7.46 11.48
CA ARG A 76 -2.79 -6.16 11.96
C ARG A 76 -1.28 -6.02 11.90
N GLU A 77 -0.53 -7.07 12.19
CA GLU A 77 0.94 -7.07 12.02
C GLU A 77 1.31 -6.97 10.54
N GLY A 78 0.62 -7.71 9.67
CA GLY A 78 0.82 -7.64 8.23
C GLY A 78 0.55 -6.24 7.66
N VAL A 79 -0.54 -5.59 8.09
CA VAL A 79 -0.84 -4.20 7.72
C VAL A 79 0.30 -3.28 8.17
N LYS A 80 0.67 -3.29 9.45
CA LYS A 80 1.75 -2.44 9.95
C LYS A 80 3.05 -2.64 9.19
N LEU A 81 3.43 -3.88 8.90
CA LEU A 81 4.62 -4.19 8.12
C LEU A 81 4.57 -3.57 6.73
N LEU A 82 3.44 -3.69 6.03
CA LEU A 82 3.25 -3.10 4.70
C LEU A 82 3.34 -1.57 4.75
N LEU A 83 2.66 -0.94 5.72
CA LEU A 83 2.67 0.51 5.87
C LEU A 83 4.08 1.04 6.20
N ASP A 84 4.83 0.34 7.06
CA ASP A 84 6.22 0.66 7.36
C ASP A 84 7.12 0.55 6.11
N ILE A 85 6.84 -0.42 5.24
CA ILE A 85 7.56 -0.56 3.98
C ILE A 85 7.23 0.61 3.04
N TYR A 86 5.96 0.96 2.88
CA TYR A 86 5.56 2.09 2.05
C TYR A 86 6.15 3.42 2.56
N GLU A 87 6.15 3.64 3.87
CA GLU A 87 6.70 4.87 4.47
C GLU A 87 8.22 4.99 4.27
N ASN A 88 8.96 3.90 4.41
CA ASN A 88 10.42 3.91 4.38
C ASN A 88 11.03 3.68 3.00
N TYR A 89 10.36 2.93 2.14
CA TYR A 89 10.90 2.52 0.83
C TYR A 89 10.01 2.91 -0.33
N GLY A 90 8.72 3.13 -0.09
CA GLY A 90 7.74 3.40 -1.12
C GLY A 90 7.37 2.17 -1.94
N CYS A 91 6.66 2.39 -3.04
CA CYS A 91 6.22 1.38 -3.98
C CYS A 91 6.69 1.66 -5.41
N VAL A 92 6.80 0.62 -6.22
CA VAL A 92 7.11 0.71 -7.65
C VAL A 92 5.87 1.12 -8.44
N ALA A 93 4.71 0.61 -8.06
CA ALA A 93 3.42 0.89 -8.69
C ALA A 93 2.30 0.95 -7.64
N ALA A 94 1.19 1.58 -8.00
CA ALA A 94 0.00 1.62 -7.16
C ALA A 94 -0.63 0.23 -7.06
N SER A 95 -0.97 -0.19 -5.84
CA SER A 95 -1.53 -1.51 -5.55
C SER A 95 -2.67 -1.44 -4.55
N GLY A 96 -3.63 -2.36 -4.68
CA GLY A 96 -4.61 -2.68 -3.66
C GLY A 96 -4.22 -3.99 -2.96
N VAL A 97 -4.28 -4.02 -1.63
CA VAL A 97 -3.87 -5.18 -0.86
C VAL A 97 -4.91 -5.54 0.19
N PHE A 98 -5.41 -6.77 0.13
CA PHE A 98 -6.19 -7.35 1.21
C PHE A 98 -5.28 -8.12 2.15
N ILE A 99 -5.45 -7.89 3.45
CA ILE A 99 -4.77 -8.64 4.50
C ILE A 99 -5.81 -9.03 5.54
N CYS A 100 -5.96 -10.32 5.78
CA CYS A 100 -6.95 -10.80 6.73
C CYS A 100 -6.44 -11.97 7.57
N ASP A 101 -7.08 -12.14 8.72
CA ASP A 101 -7.00 -13.34 9.56
C ASP A 101 -8.42 -13.69 10.06
N LYS A 102 -8.52 -14.52 11.09
CA LYS A 102 -9.82 -14.92 11.66
C LYS A 102 -10.56 -13.80 12.39
N ASP A 103 -9.88 -12.70 12.74
CA ASP A 103 -10.42 -11.63 13.59
C ASP A 103 -10.61 -10.31 12.83
N GLU A 104 -9.78 -10.04 11.81
CA GLU A 104 -9.77 -8.77 11.10
C GLU A 104 -9.62 -8.95 9.59
N VAL A 105 -10.25 -8.05 8.83
CA VAL A 105 -10.03 -7.89 7.38
C VAL A 105 -9.65 -6.43 7.14
N TRP A 106 -8.53 -6.23 6.47
CA TRP A 106 -8.02 -4.92 6.09
C TRP A 106 -7.87 -4.82 4.57
N TYR A 107 -8.14 -3.63 4.05
CA TYR A 107 -7.82 -3.27 2.68
C TYR A 107 -6.90 -2.05 2.69
N VAL A 108 -5.83 -2.12 1.92
CA VAL A 108 -4.79 -1.09 1.84
C VAL A 108 -4.68 -0.64 0.39
N GLU A 109 -4.80 0.66 0.14
CA GLU A 109 -4.40 1.29 -1.12
C GLU A 109 -3.16 2.13 -0.90
N ASN A 110 -2.15 1.98 -1.75
CA ASN A 110 -1.12 2.99 -1.88
C ASN A 110 -1.52 3.96 -3.01
N CYS A 111 -1.47 5.25 -2.71
CA CYS A 111 -2.02 6.30 -3.57
C CYS A 111 -0.96 6.94 -4.48
N SER A 112 0.33 6.79 -4.13
CA SER A 112 1.49 7.32 -4.85
C SER A 112 2.76 6.64 -4.35
N GLY A 113 3.91 7.22 -4.52
CA GLY A 113 5.20 6.63 -4.14
C GLY A 113 5.28 6.16 -2.69
N THR A 114 4.79 6.98 -1.73
CA THR A 114 4.85 6.69 -0.29
C THR A 114 3.52 6.88 0.43
N GLN A 115 2.49 7.40 -0.26
CA GLN A 115 1.21 7.67 0.40
C GLN A 115 0.29 6.45 0.32
N TYR A 116 -0.40 6.19 1.41
CA TYR A 116 -1.30 5.04 1.56
C TYR A 116 -2.49 5.36 2.47
N VAL A 117 -3.53 4.55 2.30
CA VAL A 117 -4.67 4.45 3.22
C VAL A 117 -4.95 2.98 3.46
N ALA A 118 -5.12 2.60 4.71
CA ALA A 118 -5.59 1.29 5.13
C ALA A 118 -6.93 1.43 5.85
N ILE A 119 -7.92 0.62 5.48
CA ILE A 119 -9.23 0.60 6.13
C ILE A 119 -9.53 -0.79 6.65
N LYS A 120 -10.02 -0.86 7.89
CA LYS A 120 -10.54 -2.10 8.46
C LYS A 120 -11.98 -2.30 8.00
N LEU A 121 -12.25 -3.43 7.36
CA LEU A 121 -13.55 -3.77 6.82
C LEU A 121 -14.41 -4.43 7.89
N ASN A 122 -15.51 -3.79 8.29
CA ASN A 122 -16.42 -4.28 9.31
C ASN A 122 -17.84 -4.42 8.75
N ASN A 123 -18.41 -5.63 8.81
CA ASN A 123 -19.83 -5.90 8.49
C ASN A 123 -20.30 -5.35 7.13
N MET A 124 -19.48 -5.47 6.09
CA MET A 124 -19.77 -4.97 4.75
C MET A 124 -19.40 -6.00 3.68
N ILE A 125 -19.94 -5.84 2.48
CA ILE A 125 -19.42 -6.45 1.26
C ILE A 125 -18.50 -5.42 0.62
N PHE A 126 -17.26 -5.80 0.38
CA PHE A 126 -16.27 -4.94 -0.26
C PHE A 126 -15.75 -5.64 -1.52
N LEU A 127 -15.74 -4.94 -2.64
CA LEU A 127 -15.25 -5.41 -3.93
C LEU A 127 -14.24 -4.41 -4.46
N GLU A 128 -13.09 -4.92 -4.85
CA GLU A 128 -12.03 -4.14 -5.46
C GLU A 128 -11.86 -4.64 -6.92
N PRO A 129 -12.24 -3.83 -7.92
CA PRO A 129 -12.22 -4.22 -9.33
C PRO A 129 -10.94 -3.76 -10.05
N ASN A 130 -9.77 -3.94 -9.47
CA ASN A 130 -8.49 -3.46 -10.01
C ASN A 130 -8.48 -1.94 -10.28
N MET A 131 -9.01 -1.16 -9.37
CA MET A 131 -8.97 0.31 -9.38
C MET A 131 -9.05 0.83 -7.94
N ALA A 132 -8.61 2.06 -7.72
CA ALA A 132 -8.78 2.71 -6.41
C ALA A 132 -10.28 2.84 -6.10
N VAL A 133 -10.69 2.39 -4.93
CA VAL A 133 -12.11 2.34 -4.49
C VAL A 133 -12.32 3.06 -3.16
N ILE A 134 -11.26 3.40 -2.43
CA ILE A 134 -11.38 4.20 -1.22
C ILE A 134 -11.72 5.63 -1.63
N GLY A 135 -12.95 6.06 -1.31
CA GLY A 135 -13.43 7.41 -1.53
C GLY A 135 -13.27 8.26 -0.26
N ARG A 136 -14.40 8.72 0.27
CA ARG A 136 -14.41 9.55 1.48
C ARG A 136 -13.86 8.79 2.69
N ILE A 137 -12.88 9.36 3.37
CA ILE A 137 -12.29 8.85 4.60
C ILE A 137 -12.29 9.91 5.68
N ASP A 138 -12.48 9.45 6.92
CA ASP A 138 -12.30 10.20 8.14
C ASP A 138 -11.01 9.71 8.81
N LEU A 139 -10.01 10.57 8.89
CA LEU A 139 -8.70 10.21 9.45
C LEU A 139 -8.73 10.06 10.99
N ASP A 140 -9.81 10.48 11.64
CA ASP A 140 -10.04 10.27 13.08
C ASP A 140 -10.77 8.94 13.37
N ASP A 141 -11.21 8.20 12.33
CA ASP A 141 -11.81 6.87 12.51
C ASP A 141 -10.76 5.85 12.94
N GLU A 142 -11.02 5.12 14.02
CA GLU A 142 -10.14 4.07 14.54
C GLU A 142 -9.89 2.90 13.57
N ASN A 143 -10.73 2.78 12.55
CA ASN A 143 -10.62 1.78 11.48
C ASN A 143 -9.84 2.29 10.27
N VAL A 144 -9.30 3.49 10.31
CA VAL A 144 -8.51 4.12 9.24
C VAL A 144 -7.08 4.34 9.71
N ILE A 145 -6.12 3.97 8.87
CA ILE A 145 -4.71 4.32 9.03
C ILE A 145 -4.25 4.94 7.72
N ALA A 146 -3.74 6.15 7.76
CA ALA A 146 -3.24 6.84 6.58
C ALA A 146 -1.82 7.35 6.79
N SER A 147 -1.09 7.55 5.69
CA SER A 147 0.22 8.19 5.74
C SER A 147 0.10 9.63 6.25
N LYS A 148 1.07 10.07 7.04
CA LYS A 148 1.06 11.38 7.70
C LYS A 148 1.05 12.56 6.72
N ASP A 149 1.61 12.38 5.53
CA ASP A 149 1.74 13.43 4.51
C ASP A 149 0.65 13.37 3.43
N LEU A 150 -0.38 12.49 3.59
CA LEU A 150 -1.43 12.27 2.58
C LEU A 150 -2.10 13.58 2.14
N ILE A 151 -2.58 14.39 3.09
CA ILE A 151 -3.21 15.70 2.81
C ILE A 151 -2.20 16.66 2.18
N ALA A 152 -0.97 16.69 2.69
CA ALA A 152 0.06 17.60 2.18
C ALA A 152 0.42 17.30 0.73
N VAL A 153 0.54 16.01 0.38
CA VAL A 153 0.80 15.57 -1.00
C VAL A 153 -0.38 15.89 -1.91
N ALA A 154 -1.61 15.61 -1.48
CA ALA A 154 -2.82 15.94 -2.24
C ALA A 154 -2.94 17.46 -2.50
N LYS A 155 -2.62 18.28 -1.51
CA LYS A 155 -2.58 19.75 -1.66
C LYS A 155 -1.48 20.20 -2.63
N LYS A 156 -0.28 19.66 -2.51
CA LYS A 156 0.84 19.93 -3.43
C LYS A 156 0.46 19.57 -4.86
N ALA A 157 -0.26 18.48 -5.06
CA ALA A 157 -0.78 18.05 -6.35
C ALA A 157 -1.96 18.88 -6.86
N GLY A 158 -2.59 19.69 -5.99
CA GLY A 158 -3.80 20.45 -6.33
C GLY A 158 -5.04 19.54 -6.51
N THR A 159 -5.05 18.37 -5.86
CA THR A 159 -6.12 17.38 -5.95
C THR A 159 -6.89 17.20 -4.64
N PHE A 160 -6.49 17.90 -3.57
CA PHE A 160 -7.16 17.78 -2.29
C PHE A 160 -8.61 18.26 -2.37
N VAL A 161 -9.53 17.39 -1.98
CA VAL A 161 -10.95 17.67 -1.74
C VAL A 161 -11.27 17.16 -0.34
N GLY A 162 -12.00 17.92 0.45
CA GLY A 162 -12.34 17.52 1.81
C GLY A 162 -12.39 18.70 2.79
N ASP A 163 -12.41 18.38 4.08
CA ASP A 163 -12.43 19.32 5.19
C ASP A 163 -11.27 19.01 6.15
N GLU A 164 -10.15 19.72 5.96
CA GLU A 164 -8.94 19.50 6.78
C GLU A 164 -9.18 19.77 8.27
N ALA A 165 -10.08 20.72 8.61
CA ALA A 165 -10.38 21.02 10.01
C ALA A 165 -11.13 19.88 10.72
N LYS A 166 -11.68 18.94 9.95
CA LYS A 166 -12.36 17.73 10.43
C LYS A 166 -11.61 16.45 10.08
N ASN A 167 -10.38 16.55 9.57
CA ASN A 167 -9.59 15.40 9.12
C ASN A 167 -10.34 14.51 8.09
N ILE A 168 -11.13 15.13 7.19
CA ILE A 168 -11.90 14.43 6.16
C ILE A 168 -11.27 14.67 4.79
N ILE A 169 -11.10 13.58 4.02
CA ILE A 169 -10.71 13.58 2.62
C ILE A 169 -11.83 12.94 1.80
N ASP A 170 -12.21 13.57 0.68
CA ASP A 170 -13.22 13.08 -0.28
C ASP A 170 -12.56 12.59 -1.58
#